data_b2c47f340846bec64ca81fc2892aff03
#
_entry.id   b2c47f340846bec64ca81fc2892aff03
#
_cell.length_a   1.000
_cell.length_b   1.000
_cell.length_c   1.000
_cell.angle_alpha   90.00
_cell.angle_beta   90.00
_cell.angle_gamma   90.00
#
_symmetry.space_group_name_H-M   'P 1'
#
loop_
_entity.id
_entity.type
_entity.pdbx_description
1 polymer ?
#
loop_
_entity_poly.entity_id
_entity_poly.type
_entity_poly.pdbx_seq_one_letter_code
_entity_poly.pdbx_strand_id
1 'polypeptide(L)'
;MRKPKKIIIIIQRSNGDVFLSSSLINALYEHYESPQIDLLVNDDTISIAKLIPFIKNIYTFSYQKKQENRWKQEKDILLSLYKKYDLSINLTASDRSVFYALILGKKSISAVENDNRKSWWKKIFLTHYYYFNNSKHILLNNLEPLNLLKINFENIHHSIQASREATLNIKKKLKAIKVNDFVIFHPSAQYNFKIYPKNLRNKLLASLDSLGIPILITGSKNEIDSKIKKEIPKASNIYNFIGNTSLEEYF
;
A
#
# COMPACT_ATOMS: atom_id res chain seq x y z
N MET A 1 11.08 16.86 23.27
CA MET A 1 10.09 15.77 23.49
C MET A 1 10.82 14.46 23.66
N ARG A 2 10.33 13.52 24.52
CA ARG A 2 10.91 12.17 24.59
C ARG A 2 10.66 11.46 23.26
N LYS A 3 11.71 10.84 22.66
CA LYS A 3 11.59 10.09 21.40
C LYS A 3 10.57 8.95 21.57
N PRO A 4 9.61 8.75 20.63
CA PRO A 4 8.66 7.63 20.70
C PRO A 4 9.42 6.31 20.48
N LYS A 5 9.17 5.34 21.34
CA LYS A 5 9.76 3.98 21.22
C LYS A 5 8.83 3.03 20.44
N LYS A 6 7.52 3.29 20.49
CA LYS A 6 6.50 2.49 19.81
C LYS A 6 5.57 3.39 19.00
N ILE A 7 5.48 3.13 17.71
CA ILE A 7 4.68 3.89 16.75
C ILE A 7 3.71 2.92 16.08
N ILE A 8 2.44 3.33 15.92
CA ILE A 8 1.49 2.65 15.05
C ILE A 8 1.10 3.57 13.90
N ILE A 9 1.15 3.03 12.68
CA ILE A 9 0.68 3.72 11.48
C ILE A 9 -0.61 3.05 11.03
N ILE A 10 -1.65 3.87 10.83
CA ILE A 10 -2.99 3.43 10.44
C ILE A 10 -3.21 3.88 9.01
N ILE A 11 -3.37 2.92 8.11
CA ILE A 11 -3.64 3.18 6.70
C ILE A 11 -4.65 2.18 6.14
N GLN A 12 -5.91 2.60 6.06
CA GLN A 12 -7.03 1.78 5.61
C GLN A 12 -7.45 2.19 4.20
N ARG A 13 -6.55 1.97 3.25
CA ARG A 13 -6.65 2.38 1.84
C ARG A 13 -6.20 1.24 0.92
N SER A 14 -6.01 1.54 -0.39
CA SER A 14 -5.59 0.57 -1.41
C SER A 14 -4.14 0.09 -1.25
N ASN A 15 -3.76 -0.98 -1.96
CA ASN A 15 -2.39 -1.51 -1.98
C ASN A 15 -1.35 -0.44 -2.35
N GLY A 16 -1.63 0.39 -3.36
CA GLY A 16 -0.71 1.46 -3.76
C GLY A 16 -0.51 2.51 -2.67
N ASP A 17 -1.58 2.86 -1.94
CA ASP A 17 -1.49 3.81 -0.83
C ASP A 17 -0.66 3.24 0.33
N VAL A 18 -0.82 1.94 0.63
CA VAL A 18 -0.02 1.24 1.65
C VAL A 18 1.45 1.20 1.22
N PHE A 19 1.74 0.85 -0.03
CA PHE A 19 3.10 0.90 -0.58
C PHE A 19 3.74 2.29 -0.41
N LEU A 20 3.03 3.36 -0.80
CA LEU A 20 3.52 4.73 -0.72
C LEU A 20 3.69 5.25 0.72
N SER A 21 3.23 4.52 1.74
CA SER A 21 3.53 4.83 3.14
C SER A 21 4.93 4.40 3.58
N SER A 22 5.62 3.55 2.81
CA SER A 22 6.96 3.06 3.12
C SER A 22 7.98 4.18 3.32
N SER A 23 7.87 5.28 2.59
CA SER A 23 8.75 6.46 2.75
C SER A 23 8.60 7.14 4.12
N LEU A 24 7.37 7.28 4.60
CA LEU A 24 7.11 7.77 5.96
C LEU A 24 7.71 6.82 7.00
N ILE A 25 7.53 5.52 6.80
CA ILE A 25 8.01 4.48 7.70
C ILE A 25 9.54 4.52 7.81
N ASN A 26 10.22 4.60 6.66
CA ASN A 26 11.67 4.69 6.61
C ASN A 26 12.19 5.94 7.33
N ALA A 27 11.61 7.11 7.03
CA ALA A 27 12.01 8.36 7.67
C ALA A 27 11.81 8.34 9.20
N LEU A 28 10.71 7.77 9.68
CA LEU A 28 10.46 7.61 11.11
C LEU A 28 11.43 6.62 11.77
N TYR A 29 11.73 5.52 11.08
CA TYR A 29 12.63 4.48 11.57
C TYR A 29 14.06 5.02 11.74
N GLU A 30 14.54 5.76 10.77
CA GLU A 30 15.87 6.39 10.80
C GLU A 30 15.94 7.50 11.85
N HIS A 31 14.96 8.43 11.83
CA HIS A 31 14.97 9.58 12.73
C HIS A 31 14.88 9.21 14.22
N TYR A 32 14.09 8.19 14.56
CA TYR A 32 13.91 7.74 15.94
C TYR A 32 14.81 6.58 16.35
N GLU A 33 15.84 6.29 15.55
CA GLU A 33 16.87 5.27 15.89
C GLU A 33 16.24 3.89 16.14
N SER A 34 15.53 3.38 15.13
CA SER A 34 14.92 2.05 15.14
C SER A 34 13.80 1.84 16.17
N PRO A 35 12.76 2.67 16.20
CA PRO A 35 11.59 2.44 17.03
C PRO A 35 10.84 1.19 16.57
N GLN A 36 10.04 0.61 17.46
CA GLN A 36 9.08 -0.40 17.04
C GLN A 36 7.97 0.27 16.21
N ILE A 37 7.81 -0.11 14.95
CA ILE A 37 6.72 0.37 14.08
C ILE A 37 5.78 -0.78 13.79
N ASP A 38 4.49 -0.57 14.04
CA ASP A 38 3.41 -1.51 13.73
C ASP A 38 2.43 -0.84 12.75
N LEU A 39 1.75 -1.67 11.93
CA LEU A 39 0.73 -1.21 10.98
C LEU A 39 -0.67 -1.68 11.36
N LEU A 40 -1.67 -0.84 11.12
CA LEU A 40 -3.08 -1.21 11.07
C LEU A 40 -3.62 -0.91 9.67
N VAL A 41 -3.92 -1.96 8.91
CA VAL A 41 -4.31 -1.90 7.48
C VAL A 41 -5.63 -2.63 7.24
N ASN A 42 -6.16 -2.55 6.02
CA ASN A 42 -7.24 -3.45 5.59
C ASN A 42 -6.69 -4.86 5.32
N ASP A 43 -7.50 -5.89 5.51
CA ASP A 43 -7.10 -7.28 5.30
C ASP A 43 -6.72 -7.61 3.86
N ASP A 44 -7.35 -6.96 2.88
CA ASP A 44 -7.03 -7.08 1.45
C ASP A 44 -5.67 -6.48 1.06
N THR A 45 -5.04 -5.69 1.94
CA THR A 45 -3.74 -5.06 1.71
C THR A 45 -2.59 -5.66 2.51
N ILE A 46 -2.85 -6.75 3.26
CA ILE A 46 -1.83 -7.40 4.11
C ILE A 46 -0.61 -7.88 3.30
N SER A 47 -0.83 -8.32 2.07
CA SER A 47 0.23 -8.83 1.22
C SER A 47 1.28 -7.77 0.89
N ILE A 48 0.86 -6.53 0.61
CA ILE A 48 1.79 -5.42 0.37
C ILE A 48 2.40 -4.91 1.68
N ALA A 49 1.61 -4.88 2.77
CA ALA A 49 2.09 -4.44 4.08
C ALA A 49 3.25 -5.31 4.60
N LYS A 50 3.22 -6.63 4.34
CA LYS A 50 4.29 -7.57 4.71
C LYS A 50 5.62 -7.31 3.99
N LEU A 51 5.60 -6.63 2.86
CA LEU A 51 6.80 -6.32 2.07
C LEU A 51 7.49 -5.03 2.53
N ILE A 52 6.82 -4.21 3.35
CA ILE A 52 7.39 -2.97 3.86
C ILE A 52 8.39 -3.30 4.98
N PRO A 53 9.65 -2.86 4.86
CA PRO A 53 10.66 -3.11 5.88
C PRO A 53 10.35 -2.36 7.18
N PHE A 54 11.01 -2.78 8.27
CA PHE A 54 10.93 -2.16 9.60
C PHE A 54 9.60 -2.28 10.32
N ILE A 55 8.64 -3.05 9.77
CA ILE A 55 7.36 -3.33 10.41
C ILE A 55 7.52 -4.56 11.31
N LYS A 56 7.13 -4.41 12.59
CA LYS A 56 7.18 -5.52 13.57
C LYS A 56 5.90 -6.33 13.58
N ASN A 57 4.74 -5.67 13.65
CA ASN A 57 3.44 -6.32 13.66
C ASN A 57 2.49 -5.65 12.66
N ILE A 58 1.61 -6.46 12.05
CA ILE A 58 0.56 -5.98 11.16
C ILE A 58 -0.78 -6.42 11.75
N TYR A 59 -1.62 -5.45 12.04
CA TYR A 59 -3.00 -5.63 12.45
C TYR A 59 -3.92 -5.35 11.28
N THR A 60 -5.02 -6.08 11.19
CA THR A 60 -5.93 -5.97 10.05
C THR A 60 -7.34 -5.63 10.49
N PHE A 61 -8.00 -4.83 9.67
CA PHE A 61 -9.43 -4.60 9.72
C PHE A 61 -10.07 -5.21 8.47
N SER A 62 -11.09 -6.07 8.65
CA SER A 62 -11.82 -6.71 7.56
C SER A 62 -13.18 -6.06 7.35
N TYR A 63 -13.43 -5.60 6.13
CA TYR A 63 -14.77 -5.12 5.75
C TYR A 63 -15.79 -6.24 5.67
N GLN A 64 -15.39 -7.47 5.34
CA GLN A 64 -16.26 -8.64 5.32
C GLN A 64 -16.73 -8.98 6.73
N LYS A 65 -15.81 -9.13 7.69
CA LYS A 65 -16.13 -9.38 9.09
C LYS A 65 -16.99 -8.27 9.73
N LYS A 66 -16.85 -7.02 9.24
CA LYS A 66 -17.69 -5.90 9.66
C LYS A 66 -19.17 -6.13 9.32
N GLN A 67 -19.48 -6.80 8.22
CA GLN A 67 -20.86 -7.13 7.84
C GLN A 67 -21.45 -8.22 8.75
N GLU A 68 -20.62 -9.17 9.21
CA GLU A 68 -21.04 -10.28 10.05
C GLU A 68 -21.16 -9.88 11.53
N ASN A 69 -20.13 -9.22 12.08
CA ASN A 69 -20.12 -8.78 13.49
C ASN A 69 -19.29 -7.49 13.67
N ARG A 70 -19.94 -6.37 13.41
CA ARG A 70 -19.31 -5.03 13.41
C ARG A 70 -18.58 -4.71 14.71
N TRP A 71 -19.20 -4.98 15.86
CA TRP A 71 -18.68 -4.53 17.14
C TRP A 71 -17.56 -5.41 17.70
N LYS A 72 -17.55 -6.70 17.39
CA LYS A 72 -16.55 -7.62 17.91
C LYS A 72 -15.15 -7.25 17.42
N GLN A 73 -14.97 -7.10 16.12
CA GLN A 73 -13.69 -6.76 15.52
C GLN A 73 -13.16 -5.40 16.02
N GLU A 74 -14.03 -4.37 16.06
CA GLU A 74 -13.67 -3.05 16.57
C GLU A 74 -13.21 -3.14 18.04
N LYS A 75 -13.98 -3.84 18.88
CA LYS A 75 -13.67 -4.05 20.30
C LYS A 75 -12.33 -4.77 20.48
N ASP A 76 -12.09 -5.84 19.72
CA ASP A 76 -10.86 -6.61 19.81
C ASP A 76 -9.62 -5.78 19.45
N ILE A 77 -9.68 -4.99 18.38
CA ILE A 77 -8.59 -4.07 18.00
C ILE A 77 -8.38 -3.03 19.10
N LEU A 78 -9.43 -2.36 19.55
CA LEU A 78 -9.34 -1.29 20.54
C LEU A 78 -8.80 -1.79 21.89
N LEU A 79 -9.34 -2.89 22.42
CA LEU A 79 -8.89 -3.43 23.70
C LEU A 79 -7.47 -3.98 23.64
N SER A 80 -7.13 -4.68 22.55
CA SER A 80 -5.81 -5.27 22.39
C SER A 80 -4.69 -4.23 22.23
N LEU A 81 -4.99 -3.03 21.71
CA LEU A 81 -4.01 -2.00 21.36
C LEU A 81 -4.17 -0.68 22.15
N TYR A 82 -5.09 -0.61 23.11
CA TYR A 82 -5.38 0.59 23.89
C TYR A 82 -4.12 1.23 24.49
N LYS A 83 -3.82 2.48 24.10
CA LYS A 83 -2.68 3.28 24.59
C LYS A 83 -1.31 2.57 24.59
N LYS A 84 -1.16 1.53 23.76
CA LYS A 84 0.10 0.76 23.68
C LYS A 84 1.24 1.50 22.97
N TYR A 85 0.90 2.55 22.20
CA TYR A 85 1.84 3.27 21.39
C TYR A 85 2.12 4.67 21.96
N ASP A 86 3.36 5.12 21.86
CA ASP A 86 3.73 6.48 22.24
C ASP A 86 3.20 7.49 21.21
N LEU A 87 3.16 7.06 19.92
CA LEU A 87 2.68 7.85 18.79
C LEU A 87 1.81 6.99 17.88
N SER A 88 0.63 7.49 17.52
CA SER A 88 -0.19 6.96 16.44
C SER A 88 -0.23 7.96 15.28
N ILE A 89 -0.03 7.46 14.06
CA ILE A 89 -0.10 8.26 12.84
C ILE A 89 -1.16 7.66 11.92
N ASN A 90 -2.22 8.41 11.64
CA ASN A 90 -3.28 7.97 10.75
C ASN A 90 -3.22 8.72 9.41
N LEU A 91 -3.10 7.94 8.33
CA LEU A 91 -3.01 8.44 6.95
C LEU A 91 -4.36 8.41 6.22
N THR A 92 -5.43 8.00 6.91
CA THR A 92 -6.78 7.86 6.32
C THR A 92 -7.74 8.86 6.96
N ALA A 93 -8.33 9.76 6.19
CA ALA A 93 -9.21 10.81 6.70
C ALA A 93 -10.65 10.34 7.00
N SER A 94 -10.85 9.13 7.57
CA SER A 94 -12.15 8.61 7.97
C SER A 94 -12.37 8.70 9.48
N ASP A 95 -13.62 8.84 9.93
CA ASP A 95 -13.95 8.91 11.35
C ASP A 95 -13.42 7.72 12.14
N ARG A 96 -13.57 6.50 11.60
CA ARG A 96 -13.08 5.28 12.22
C ARG A 96 -11.57 5.28 12.42
N SER A 97 -10.82 5.61 11.39
CA SER A 97 -9.35 5.60 11.46
C SER A 97 -8.80 6.68 12.38
N VAL A 98 -9.46 7.84 12.43
CA VAL A 98 -9.16 8.89 13.41
C VAL A 98 -9.42 8.41 14.83
N PHE A 99 -10.54 7.70 15.05
CA PHE A 99 -10.86 7.12 16.34
C PHE A 99 -9.82 6.11 16.81
N TYR A 100 -9.33 5.25 15.90
CA TYR A 100 -8.20 4.38 16.20
C TYR A 100 -6.96 5.19 16.61
N ALA A 101 -6.61 6.23 15.88
CA ALA A 101 -5.45 7.05 16.22
C ALA A 101 -5.55 7.64 17.64
N LEU A 102 -6.72 8.13 18.02
CA LEU A 102 -6.96 8.70 19.35
C LEU A 102 -6.83 7.67 20.48
N ILE A 103 -7.28 6.43 20.24
CA ILE A 103 -7.33 5.40 21.28
C ILE A 103 -6.03 4.61 21.40
N LEU A 104 -5.35 4.34 20.27
CA LEU A 104 -4.18 3.47 20.27
C LEU A 104 -2.90 4.19 20.72
N GLY A 105 -2.75 5.47 20.40
CA GLY A 105 -1.58 6.28 20.77
C GLY A 105 -1.79 7.19 21.99
N LYS A 106 -0.73 7.43 22.73
CA LYS A 106 -0.68 8.50 23.75
C LYS A 106 -0.71 9.88 23.10
N LYS A 107 -0.04 10.03 21.96
CA LYS A 107 -0.09 11.16 21.04
C LYS A 107 -0.62 10.71 19.71
N SER A 108 -1.38 11.54 19.02
CA SER A 108 -2.03 11.21 17.77
C SER A 108 -1.83 12.27 16.71
N ILE A 109 -1.43 11.84 15.52
CA ILE A 109 -1.36 12.66 14.29
C ILE A 109 -2.33 12.06 13.29
N SER A 110 -3.15 12.85 12.64
CA SER A 110 -4.11 12.31 11.69
C SER A 110 -4.38 13.23 10.51
N ALA A 111 -4.53 12.59 9.32
CA ALA A 111 -5.26 13.17 8.22
C ALA A 111 -6.71 13.43 8.64
N VAL A 112 -7.26 14.56 8.26
CA VAL A 112 -8.68 14.91 8.44
C VAL A 112 -9.24 15.50 7.15
N GLU A 113 -10.55 15.44 6.98
CA GLU A 113 -11.22 16.08 5.86
C GLU A 113 -11.16 17.61 6.01
N ASN A 114 -11.13 18.34 4.89
CA ASN A 114 -11.17 19.81 4.89
C ASN A 114 -12.58 20.37 5.16
N ASP A 115 -13.58 19.52 5.36
CA ASP A 115 -14.92 19.94 5.77
C ASP A 115 -15.00 20.17 7.28
N ASN A 116 -15.22 21.41 7.68
CA ASN A 116 -15.34 21.79 9.09
C ASN A 116 -16.48 21.09 9.84
N ARG A 117 -17.58 20.73 9.16
CA ARG A 117 -18.71 20.01 9.77
C ARG A 117 -18.32 18.61 10.20
N LYS A 118 -17.49 17.93 9.41
CA LYS A 118 -17.03 16.55 9.66
C LYS A 118 -15.83 16.47 10.57
N SER A 119 -14.97 17.49 10.57
CA SER A 119 -13.66 17.42 11.21
C SER A 119 -13.52 18.23 12.48
N TRP A 120 -14.54 18.99 12.93
CA TRP A 120 -14.44 19.88 14.09
C TRP A 120 -13.99 19.15 15.38
N TRP A 121 -14.62 18.01 15.70
CA TRP A 121 -14.29 17.23 16.88
C TRP A 121 -12.89 16.59 16.79
N LYS A 122 -12.47 16.18 15.59
CA LYS A 122 -11.13 15.61 15.32
C LYS A 122 -10.04 16.60 15.70
N LYS A 123 -10.22 17.88 15.36
CA LYS A 123 -9.28 18.96 15.66
C LYS A 123 -9.12 19.21 17.16
N ILE A 124 -10.15 18.95 17.96
CA ILE A 124 -10.13 19.15 19.42
C ILE A 124 -9.35 18.02 20.12
N PHE A 125 -9.54 16.77 19.68
CA PHE A 125 -9.01 15.59 20.38
C PHE A 125 -7.65 15.11 19.87
N LEU A 126 -7.29 15.40 18.62
CA LEU A 126 -5.99 15.03 18.07
C LEU A 126 -4.86 15.91 18.62
N THR A 127 -3.69 15.31 18.86
CA THR A 127 -2.50 16.08 19.23
C THR A 127 -2.05 17.00 18.10
N HIS A 128 -2.04 16.46 16.85
CA HIS A 128 -1.82 17.20 15.62
C HIS A 128 -2.69 16.64 14.52
N TYR A 129 -3.03 17.48 13.55
CA TYR A 129 -3.76 17.07 12.36
C TYR A 129 -3.26 17.79 11.11
N TYR A 130 -3.55 17.25 9.96
CA TYR A 130 -3.37 17.89 8.67
C TYR A 130 -4.57 17.60 7.77
N TYR A 131 -4.82 18.51 6.82
CA TYR A 131 -5.91 18.33 5.87
C TYR A 131 -5.47 17.41 4.74
N PHE A 132 -6.21 16.34 4.54
CA PHE A 132 -6.01 15.46 3.38
C PHE A 132 -6.39 16.22 2.11
N ASN A 133 -5.44 16.37 1.19
CA ASN A 133 -5.62 17.10 -0.06
C ASN A 133 -5.73 16.14 -1.24
N ASN A 134 -6.95 16.01 -1.80
CA ASN A 134 -7.24 15.14 -2.94
C ASN A 134 -6.55 15.57 -4.25
N SER A 135 -6.10 16.83 -4.34
CA SER A 135 -5.38 17.35 -5.51
C SER A 135 -3.88 17.10 -5.45
N LYS A 136 -3.34 16.69 -4.29
CA LYS A 136 -1.94 16.31 -4.12
C LYS A 136 -1.77 14.82 -4.37
N HIS A 137 -0.59 14.45 -4.89
CA HIS A 137 -0.20 13.04 -4.93
C HIS A 137 -0.25 12.43 -3.52
N ILE A 138 -0.70 11.17 -3.41
CA ILE A 138 -0.89 10.51 -2.10
C ILE A 138 0.39 10.45 -1.27
N LEU A 139 1.56 10.29 -1.91
CA LEU A 139 2.85 10.32 -1.24
C LEU A 139 3.05 11.61 -0.43
N LEU A 140 2.71 12.77 -1.01
CA LEU A 140 2.85 14.05 -0.32
C LEU A 140 1.91 14.16 0.87
N ASN A 141 0.70 13.61 0.79
CA ASN A 141 -0.20 13.50 1.93
C ASN A 141 0.37 12.59 3.02
N ASN A 142 0.98 11.46 2.63
CA ASN A 142 1.57 10.51 3.58
C ASN A 142 2.81 11.07 4.29
N LEU A 143 3.50 12.04 3.72
CA LEU A 143 4.68 12.69 4.32
C LEU A 143 4.35 13.88 5.22
N GLU A 144 3.11 14.42 5.18
CA GLU A 144 2.72 15.55 6.04
C GLU A 144 2.97 15.33 7.55
N PRO A 145 2.84 14.12 8.11
CA PRO A 145 3.21 13.86 9.50
C PRO A 145 4.67 14.20 9.83
N LEU A 146 5.62 14.06 8.89
CA LEU A 146 7.02 14.43 9.11
C LEU A 146 7.18 15.93 9.31
N ASN A 147 6.46 16.75 8.53
CA ASN A 147 6.45 18.20 8.68
C ASN A 147 5.95 18.61 10.07
N LEU A 148 4.86 17.98 10.55
CA LEU A 148 4.30 18.23 11.88
C LEU A 148 5.25 17.81 13.01
N LEU A 149 6.04 16.76 12.79
CA LEU A 149 7.05 16.26 13.72
C LEU A 149 8.38 17.03 13.60
N LYS A 150 8.50 17.96 12.63
CA LYS A 150 9.73 18.71 12.31
C LYS A 150 10.90 17.76 11.97
N ILE A 151 10.62 16.69 11.25
CA ILE A 151 11.60 15.73 10.76
C ILE A 151 11.98 16.16 9.34
N ASN A 152 13.24 16.52 9.16
CA ASN A 152 13.78 16.75 7.82
C ASN A 152 14.03 15.42 7.13
N PHE A 153 13.62 15.31 5.88
CA PHE A 153 13.91 14.19 5.02
C PHE A 153 14.36 14.74 3.66
N GLU A 154 15.58 14.43 3.27
CA GLU A 154 16.16 14.95 2.01
C GLU A 154 15.84 14.02 0.85
N ASN A 155 15.76 12.71 1.10
CA ASN A 155 15.51 11.70 0.09
C ASN A 155 14.27 10.88 0.43
N ILE A 156 13.37 10.78 -0.55
CA ILE A 156 12.18 9.94 -0.44
C ILE A 156 12.54 8.57 -0.98
N HIS A 157 12.76 7.61 -0.09
CA HIS A 157 13.01 6.23 -0.47
C HIS A 157 11.75 5.39 -0.25
N HIS A 158 11.25 4.80 -1.33
CA HIS A 158 10.30 3.69 -1.25
C HIS A 158 11.11 2.41 -1.11
N SER A 159 10.82 1.63 -0.10
CA SER A 159 11.44 0.33 0.05
C SER A 159 10.38 -0.76 0.19
N ILE A 160 10.56 -1.78 -0.60
CA ILE A 160 9.89 -3.06 -0.48
C ILE A 160 10.99 -4.12 -0.46
N GLN A 161 10.81 -5.12 0.36
CA GLN A 161 11.72 -6.26 0.42
C GLN A 161 10.95 -7.51 -0.01
N ALA A 162 11.24 -7.97 -1.22
CA ALA A 162 10.84 -9.31 -1.63
C ALA A 162 11.64 -10.37 -0.89
N SER A 163 11.02 -11.49 -0.56
CA SER A 163 11.73 -12.61 0.04
C SER A 163 12.78 -13.18 -0.92
N ARG A 164 13.84 -13.78 -0.35
CA ARG A 164 14.86 -14.49 -1.15
C ARG A 164 14.23 -15.60 -2.01
N GLU A 165 13.20 -16.25 -1.49
CA GLU A 165 12.47 -17.29 -2.20
C GLU A 165 11.74 -16.73 -3.42
N ALA A 166 11.00 -15.64 -3.28
CA ALA A 166 10.32 -14.97 -4.40
C ALA A 166 11.31 -14.53 -5.47
N THR A 167 12.43 -13.92 -5.05
CA THR A 167 13.51 -13.53 -5.96
C THR A 167 14.10 -14.72 -6.74
N LEU A 168 14.32 -15.85 -6.09
CA LEU A 168 14.82 -17.04 -6.76
C LEU A 168 13.77 -17.64 -7.70
N ASN A 169 12.51 -17.64 -7.33
CA ASN A 169 11.41 -18.17 -8.13
C ASN A 169 11.21 -17.36 -9.41
N ILE A 170 11.18 -16.03 -9.32
CA ILE A 170 11.04 -15.20 -10.53
C ILE A 170 12.26 -15.34 -11.44
N LYS A 171 13.49 -15.41 -10.91
CA LYS A 171 14.70 -15.66 -11.71
C LYS A 171 14.63 -17.01 -12.44
N LYS A 172 14.12 -18.08 -11.81
CA LYS A 172 13.92 -19.37 -12.48
C LYS A 172 12.92 -19.26 -13.62
N LYS A 173 11.80 -18.56 -13.42
CA LYS A 173 10.77 -18.33 -14.45
C LYS A 173 11.34 -17.57 -15.65
N LEU A 174 12.09 -16.49 -15.42
CA LEU A 174 12.74 -15.70 -16.46
C LEU A 174 13.80 -16.51 -17.21
N LYS A 175 14.61 -17.29 -16.51
CA LYS A 175 15.60 -18.18 -17.12
C LYS A 175 14.95 -19.25 -18.01
N ALA A 176 13.81 -19.80 -17.61
CA ALA A 176 13.09 -20.79 -18.39
C ALA A 176 12.60 -20.27 -19.75
N ILE A 177 12.29 -18.98 -19.86
CA ILE A 177 11.92 -18.32 -21.12
C ILE A 177 13.11 -17.62 -21.81
N LYS A 178 14.32 -17.72 -21.24
CA LYS A 178 15.58 -17.14 -21.76
C LYS A 178 15.51 -15.62 -21.98
N VAL A 179 14.86 -14.90 -21.08
CA VAL A 179 14.69 -13.45 -21.13
C VAL A 179 15.48 -12.79 -20.00
N ASN A 180 16.31 -11.80 -20.33
CA ASN A 180 17.07 -10.98 -19.37
C ASN A 180 16.50 -9.56 -19.30
N ASP A 181 16.35 -8.93 -20.45
CA ASP A 181 15.81 -7.58 -20.56
C ASP A 181 14.39 -7.64 -21.11
N PHE A 182 13.47 -6.95 -20.47
CA PHE A 182 12.05 -7.02 -20.82
C PHE A 182 11.29 -5.76 -20.42
N VAL A 183 10.13 -5.58 -21.02
CA VAL A 183 9.14 -4.59 -20.62
C VAL A 183 8.02 -5.31 -19.85
N ILE A 184 7.61 -4.74 -18.71
CA ILE A 184 6.42 -5.21 -18.01
C ILE A 184 5.20 -4.44 -18.55
N PHE A 185 4.19 -5.17 -18.98
CA PHE A 185 2.90 -4.62 -19.36
C PHE A 185 1.80 -5.16 -18.45
N HIS A 186 1.18 -4.26 -17.66
CA HIS A 186 0.08 -4.59 -16.75
C HIS A 186 -1.23 -4.03 -17.31
N PRO A 187 -2.03 -4.85 -18.03
CA PRO A 187 -3.19 -4.37 -18.79
C PRO A 187 -4.45 -4.15 -17.98
N SER A 188 -4.49 -4.62 -16.73
CA SER A 188 -5.69 -4.63 -15.91
C SER A 188 -5.75 -3.51 -14.89
N ALA A 189 -6.92 -3.30 -14.34
CA ALA A 189 -7.18 -2.39 -13.24
C ALA A 189 -8.31 -2.94 -12.36
N GLN A 190 -8.45 -2.43 -11.14
CA GLN A 190 -9.51 -2.82 -10.22
C GLN A 190 -10.93 -2.57 -10.77
N TYR A 191 -11.09 -1.57 -11.64
CA TYR A 191 -12.38 -1.17 -12.19
C TYR A 191 -12.36 -1.27 -13.72
N ASN A 192 -13.42 -1.84 -14.31
CA ASN A 192 -13.55 -2.04 -15.75
C ASN A 192 -13.34 -0.77 -16.58
N PHE A 193 -13.83 0.39 -16.10
CA PHE A 193 -13.67 1.67 -16.82
C PHE A 193 -12.24 2.21 -16.87
N LYS A 194 -11.31 1.63 -16.08
CA LYS A 194 -9.87 1.97 -16.08
C LYS A 194 -9.04 1.02 -16.92
N ILE A 195 -9.64 -0.05 -17.46
CA ILE A 195 -8.92 -1.04 -18.24
C ILE A 195 -8.65 -0.50 -19.63
N TYR A 196 -7.43 -0.67 -20.12
CA TYR A 196 -7.07 -0.27 -21.47
C TYR A 196 -7.86 -1.08 -22.50
N PRO A 197 -8.57 -0.43 -23.47
CA PRO A 197 -9.45 -1.11 -24.42
C PRO A 197 -8.74 -2.20 -25.21
N LYS A 198 -9.40 -3.36 -25.36
CA LYS A 198 -8.83 -4.57 -25.97
C LYS A 198 -8.19 -4.30 -27.34
N ASN A 199 -8.88 -3.59 -28.24
CA ASN A 199 -8.39 -3.28 -29.58
C ASN A 199 -7.10 -2.45 -29.56
N LEU A 200 -7.05 -1.43 -28.70
CA LEU A 200 -5.86 -0.57 -28.54
C LEU A 200 -4.73 -1.31 -27.85
N ARG A 201 -5.05 -2.08 -26.81
CA ARG A 201 -4.09 -2.96 -26.11
C ARG A 201 -3.40 -3.91 -27.09
N ASN A 202 -4.19 -4.61 -27.92
CA ASN A 202 -3.62 -5.59 -28.84
C ASN A 202 -2.81 -4.94 -29.96
N LYS A 203 -3.21 -3.74 -30.43
CA LYS A 203 -2.39 -2.94 -31.35
C LYS A 203 -1.05 -2.53 -30.73
N LEU A 204 -1.08 -2.04 -29.49
CA LEU A 204 0.14 -1.68 -28.77
C LEU A 204 1.06 -2.90 -28.60
N LEU A 205 0.52 -4.04 -28.18
CA LEU A 205 1.30 -5.27 -28.03
C LEU A 205 1.93 -5.73 -29.35
N ALA A 206 1.20 -5.65 -30.46
CA ALA A 206 1.75 -5.95 -31.80
C ALA A 206 2.90 -5.00 -32.19
N SER A 207 2.75 -3.70 -31.91
CA SER A 207 3.81 -2.71 -32.15
C SER A 207 5.04 -2.98 -31.29
N LEU A 208 4.87 -3.31 -30.02
CA LEU A 208 5.99 -3.65 -29.13
C LEU A 208 6.68 -4.96 -29.54
N ASP A 209 5.90 -5.97 -29.94
CA ASP A 209 6.45 -7.24 -30.44
C ASP A 209 7.31 -7.05 -31.69
N SER A 210 6.89 -6.15 -32.60
CA SER A 210 7.68 -5.82 -33.81
C SER A 210 9.02 -5.16 -33.52
N LEU A 211 9.23 -4.60 -32.33
CA LEU A 211 10.51 -4.06 -31.88
C LEU A 211 11.48 -5.17 -31.39
N GLY A 212 11.03 -6.41 -31.31
CA GLY A 212 11.82 -7.53 -30.80
C GLY A 212 12.10 -7.50 -29.30
N ILE A 213 11.37 -6.65 -28.54
CA ILE A 213 11.56 -6.52 -27.09
C ILE A 213 10.66 -7.52 -26.37
N PRO A 214 11.19 -8.36 -25.48
CA PRO A 214 10.39 -9.25 -24.68
C PRO A 214 9.39 -8.50 -23.78
N ILE A 215 8.12 -8.91 -23.79
CA ILE A 215 7.03 -8.27 -23.04
C ILE A 215 6.47 -9.29 -22.05
N LEU A 216 6.58 -9.00 -20.76
CA LEU A 216 5.94 -9.77 -19.70
C LEU A 216 4.59 -9.18 -19.38
N ILE A 217 3.52 -9.90 -19.69
CA ILE A 217 2.16 -9.49 -19.34
C ILE A 217 1.85 -9.96 -17.93
N THR A 218 1.61 -9.03 -17.01
CA THR A 218 1.34 -9.33 -15.60
C THR A 218 -0.13 -9.10 -15.24
N GLY A 219 -0.57 -9.74 -14.18
CA GLY A 219 -1.93 -9.63 -13.65
C GLY A 219 -2.19 -10.67 -12.57
N SER A 220 -3.27 -10.52 -11.82
CA SER A 220 -3.67 -11.42 -10.74
C SER A 220 -4.48 -12.64 -11.24
N LYS A 221 -5.07 -13.40 -10.30
CA LYS A 221 -5.96 -14.55 -10.61
C LYS A 221 -7.45 -14.19 -10.61
N ASN A 222 -7.81 -12.89 -10.54
CA ASN A 222 -9.20 -12.47 -10.53
C ASN A 222 -9.89 -12.68 -11.90
N GLU A 223 -11.21 -12.48 -11.96
CA GLU A 223 -12.00 -12.65 -13.18
C GLU A 223 -11.57 -11.72 -14.33
N ILE A 224 -11.28 -10.45 -14.00
CA ILE A 224 -10.85 -9.44 -14.98
C ILE A 224 -9.57 -9.89 -15.66
N ASP A 225 -8.55 -10.23 -14.86
CA ASP A 225 -7.26 -10.67 -15.36
C ASP A 225 -7.36 -11.98 -16.12
N SER A 226 -8.19 -12.92 -15.64
CA SER A 226 -8.45 -14.19 -16.31
C SER A 226 -9.10 -14.01 -17.68
N LYS A 227 -9.99 -13.04 -17.85
CA LYS A 227 -10.56 -12.66 -19.14
C LYS A 227 -9.50 -12.04 -20.06
N ILE A 228 -8.73 -11.10 -19.55
CA ILE A 228 -7.65 -10.48 -20.31
C ILE A 228 -6.63 -11.52 -20.76
N LYS A 229 -6.25 -12.47 -19.89
CA LYS A 229 -5.33 -13.56 -20.21
C LYS A 229 -5.71 -14.34 -21.47
N LYS A 230 -7.02 -14.61 -21.65
CA LYS A 230 -7.55 -15.31 -22.82
C LYS A 230 -7.50 -14.49 -24.11
N GLU A 231 -7.43 -13.17 -23.96
CA GLU A 231 -7.49 -12.21 -25.07
C GLU A 231 -6.12 -11.68 -25.50
N ILE A 232 -5.04 -12.00 -24.79
CA ILE A 232 -3.68 -11.60 -25.16
C ILE A 232 -3.28 -12.32 -26.45
N PRO A 233 -2.79 -11.59 -27.47
CA PRO A 233 -2.30 -12.19 -28.71
C PRO A 233 -1.10 -13.10 -28.45
N LYS A 234 -1.02 -14.19 -29.19
CA LYS A 234 0.16 -15.05 -29.21
C LYS A 234 1.18 -14.47 -30.20
N ALA A 235 2.34 -14.12 -29.70
CA ALA A 235 3.46 -13.60 -30.49
C ALA A 235 4.80 -14.05 -29.88
N SER A 236 5.88 -13.92 -30.62
CA SER A 236 7.19 -14.50 -30.25
C SER A 236 7.81 -13.86 -29.01
N ASN A 237 7.58 -12.55 -28.81
CA ASN A 237 8.14 -11.80 -27.69
C ASN A 237 7.13 -11.51 -26.58
N ILE A 238 5.91 -12.11 -26.61
CA ILE A 238 4.89 -11.90 -25.60
C ILE A 238 4.81 -13.11 -24.65
N TYR A 239 5.13 -12.87 -23.39
CA TYR A 239 5.10 -13.88 -22.33
C TYR A 239 3.99 -13.58 -21.32
N ASN A 240 3.02 -14.49 -21.23
CA ASN A 240 1.84 -14.30 -20.39
C ASN A 240 2.06 -14.82 -18.96
N PHE A 241 2.31 -13.92 -18.03
CA PHE A 241 2.51 -14.17 -16.61
C PHE A 241 1.26 -13.91 -15.76
N ILE A 242 0.10 -13.58 -16.37
CA ILE A 242 -1.15 -13.35 -15.63
C ILE A 242 -1.51 -14.57 -14.78
N GLY A 243 -1.59 -14.37 -13.47
CA GLY A 243 -1.88 -15.41 -12.49
C GLY A 243 -0.71 -16.38 -12.20
N ASN A 244 0.46 -16.16 -12.78
CA ASN A 244 1.65 -16.99 -12.61
C ASN A 244 2.75 -16.34 -11.77
N THR A 245 2.52 -15.11 -11.27
CA THR A 245 3.40 -14.41 -10.35
C THR A 245 2.68 -14.12 -9.04
N SER A 246 3.38 -14.22 -7.93
CA SER A 246 2.93 -13.67 -6.65
C SER A 246 3.17 -12.15 -6.61
N LEU A 247 2.61 -11.47 -5.61
CA LEU A 247 2.89 -10.05 -5.41
C LEU A 247 4.37 -9.80 -5.10
N GLU A 248 5.01 -10.69 -4.33
CA GLU A 248 6.44 -10.61 -4.03
C GLU A 248 7.35 -10.82 -5.25
N GLU A 249 6.94 -11.70 -6.17
CA GLU A 249 7.67 -11.95 -7.41
C GLU A 249 7.54 -10.80 -8.43
N TYR A 250 6.54 -9.93 -8.23
CA TYR A 250 6.31 -8.75 -9.07
C TYR A 250 7.27 -7.61 -8.73
N PHE A 251 7.72 -7.52 -7.49
CA PHE A 251 8.70 -6.56 -6.98
C PHE A 251 10.12 -7.11 -6.98
#